data_0cc5025a6e60a5f15f95c8579bd4ab04
#
_entry.id   0cc5025a6e60a5f15f95c8579bd4ab04
#
_cell.length_a   1.000
_cell.length_b   1.000
_cell.length_c   1.000
_cell.angle_alpha   90.00
_cell.angle_beta   90.00
_cell.angle_gamma   90.00
#
_symmetry.space_group_name_H-M   'P 1'
#
loop_
_entity.id
_entity.type
_entity.pdbx_description
1 polymer ?
#
loop_
_entity_poly.entity_id
_entity_poly.type
_entity_poly.pdbx_seq_one_letter_code
_entity_poly.pdbx_strand_id
1 'polypeptide(L)'
;MIRPLLLISLIAFSFNSQAQNFNTQVSKAVQKVYSEYKLFFDSSLLDKYVVLDKEKSYLVNSGTQKIRSIARADDTFAFDEFSLTFAFVYKGDTIKRFAACRLDTMQNLMALGTPSNPIRHGDMLPPYMALVKGDINFSYKKLQSLLQKMKVEPVSIDLKNQPQVTEVKGKTEYMWVVSTACLEIKCRELKVSAAKGKILADINPKEN
;
A
#
# COMPACT_ATOMS: atom_id res chain seq x y z
N MET A 1 30.45 42.34 28.00
CA MET A 1 29.11 42.26 27.37
C MET A 1 29.21 41.45 26.07
N ILE A 2 29.43 40.15 26.19
CA ILE A 2 29.46 39.25 25.01
C ILE A 2 28.86 37.91 25.44
N ARG A 3 27.52 37.77 25.43
CA ARG A 3 26.93 36.46 25.71
C ARG A 3 25.48 36.20 25.21
N PRO A 4 24.75 37.08 24.51
CA PRO A 4 23.46 36.67 23.97
C PRO A 4 23.53 36.00 22.58
N LEU A 5 24.58 36.25 21.80
CA LEU A 5 24.68 35.70 20.41
C LEU A 5 24.98 34.21 20.36
N LEU A 6 25.68 33.66 21.35
CA LEU A 6 25.99 32.25 21.41
C LEU A 6 24.77 31.36 21.76
N LEU A 7 23.84 31.88 22.54
CA LEU A 7 22.63 31.17 22.94
C LEU A 7 21.65 31.03 21.75
N ILE A 8 21.55 32.09 20.92
CA ILE A 8 20.66 32.07 19.74
C ILE A 8 21.18 31.09 18.67
N SER A 9 22.49 31.01 18.52
CA SER A 9 23.09 30.04 17.56
C SER A 9 22.90 28.60 18.00
N LEU A 10 22.95 28.29 19.29
CA LEU A 10 22.72 26.96 19.83
C LEU A 10 21.24 26.51 19.67
N ILE A 11 20.29 27.40 19.84
CA ILE A 11 18.86 27.11 19.64
C ILE A 11 18.56 26.88 18.16
N ALA A 12 19.13 27.70 17.26
CA ALA A 12 18.96 27.52 15.82
C ALA A 12 19.58 26.18 15.32
N PHE A 13 20.72 25.76 15.89
CA PHE A 13 21.35 24.47 15.57
C PHE A 13 20.51 23.27 16.05
N SER A 14 19.87 23.38 17.23
CA SER A 14 19.02 22.28 17.73
C SER A 14 17.74 22.11 16.91
N PHE A 15 17.14 23.17 16.40
CA PHE A 15 15.97 23.07 15.53
C PHE A 15 16.31 22.45 14.15
N ASN A 16 17.44 22.84 13.57
CA ASN A 16 17.89 22.25 12.30
C ASN A 16 18.27 20.76 12.42
N SER A 17 18.82 20.34 13.57
CA SER A 17 19.14 18.94 13.80
C SER A 17 17.91 18.06 13.97
N GLN A 18 16.81 18.56 14.50
CA GLN A 18 15.55 17.83 14.62
C GLN A 18 14.84 17.68 13.27
N ALA A 19 14.81 18.73 12.43
CA ALA A 19 14.23 18.69 11.10
C ALA A 19 14.97 17.70 10.19
N GLN A 20 16.31 17.72 10.21
CA GLN A 20 17.10 16.70 9.50
C GLN A 20 16.86 15.31 10.02
N ASN A 21 16.58 15.14 11.33
CA ASN A 21 16.33 13.84 11.93
C ASN A 21 14.99 13.26 11.46
N PHE A 22 13.91 14.06 11.36
CA PHE A 22 12.61 13.62 10.91
C PHE A 22 12.63 13.06 9.47
N ASN A 23 13.08 13.85 8.50
CA ASN A 23 13.16 13.41 7.11
C ASN A 23 14.08 12.19 6.95
N THR A 24 15.15 12.13 7.72
CA THR A 24 16.06 10.98 7.73
C THR A 24 15.38 9.73 8.29
N GLN A 25 14.59 9.85 9.35
CA GLN A 25 13.86 8.73 9.95
C GLN A 25 12.79 8.19 8.99
N VAL A 26 12.01 9.08 8.36
CA VAL A 26 11.02 8.69 7.33
C VAL A 26 11.71 7.97 6.17
N SER A 27 12.82 8.53 5.67
CA SER A 27 13.57 7.92 4.57
C SER A 27 14.08 6.52 4.92
N LYS A 28 14.62 6.34 6.11
CA LYS A 28 15.09 5.04 6.60
C LYS A 28 13.95 4.04 6.75
N ALA A 29 12.79 4.47 7.27
CA ALA A 29 11.61 3.63 7.40
C ALA A 29 11.10 3.17 6.01
N VAL A 30 11.05 4.07 5.02
CA VAL A 30 10.71 3.73 3.64
C VAL A 30 11.72 2.76 3.02
N GLN A 31 13.02 3.00 3.21
CA GLN A 31 14.07 2.10 2.72
C GLN A 31 13.97 0.70 3.35
N LYS A 32 13.63 0.63 4.64
CA LYS A 32 13.41 -0.66 5.31
C LYS A 32 12.28 -1.44 4.66
N VAL A 33 11.13 -0.81 4.39
CA VAL A 33 10.01 -1.46 3.70
C VAL A 33 10.42 -1.88 2.28
N TYR A 34 11.11 -1.02 1.55
CA TYR A 34 11.59 -1.37 0.21
C TYR A 34 12.58 -2.53 0.22
N SER A 35 13.45 -2.64 1.22
CA SER A 35 14.35 -3.78 1.34
C SER A 35 13.59 -5.10 1.52
N GLU A 36 12.51 -5.09 2.29
CA GLU A 36 11.63 -6.26 2.43
C GLU A 36 10.91 -6.60 1.11
N TYR A 37 10.40 -5.58 0.41
CA TYR A 37 9.77 -5.81 -0.89
C TYR A 37 10.74 -6.37 -1.94
N LYS A 38 12.00 -5.90 -1.96
CA LYS A 38 13.04 -6.35 -2.88
C LYS A 38 13.43 -7.82 -2.71
N LEU A 39 13.11 -8.44 -1.59
CA LEU A 39 13.28 -9.88 -1.42
C LEU A 39 12.34 -10.71 -2.31
N PHE A 40 11.23 -10.10 -2.76
CA PHE A 40 10.18 -10.78 -3.52
C PHE A 40 10.03 -10.24 -4.95
N PHE A 41 10.72 -9.13 -5.30
CA PHE A 41 10.50 -8.41 -6.56
C PHE A 41 11.78 -7.95 -7.21
N ASP A 42 11.70 -7.82 -8.54
CA ASP A 42 12.66 -7.05 -9.31
C ASP A 42 12.69 -5.60 -8.81
N SER A 43 13.86 -5.18 -8.29
CA SER A 43 14.04 -3.87 -7.69
C SER A 43 13.77 -2.74 -8.68
N SER A 44 14.10 -2.92 -9.97
CA SER A 44 13.88 -1.91 -11.01
C SER A 44 12.39 -1.63 -11.24
N LEU A 45 11.56 -2.65 -11.13
CA LEU A 45 10.11 -2.53 -11.26
C LEU A 45 9.50 -1.95 -9.98
N LEU A 46 10.00 -2.36 -8.81
CA LEU A 46 9.55 -1.83 -7.53
C LEU A 46 9.74 -0.32 -7.46
N ASP A 47 10.96 0.14 -7.67
CA ASP A 47 11.32 1.56 -7.56
C ASP A 47 10.54 2.43 -8.57
N LYS A 48 10.10 1.85 -9.70
CA LYS A 48 9.36 2.55 -10.74
C LYS A 48 7.86 2.66 -10.47
N TYR A 49 7.26 1.64 -9.88
CA TYR A 49 5.80 1.52 -9.82
C TYR A 49 5.24 1.57 -8.40
N VAL A 50 6.06 1.38 -7.38
CA VAL A 50 5.62 1.44 -5.97
C VAL A 50 6.12 2.74 -5.36
N VAL A 51 5.21 3.59 -4.92
CA VAL A 51 5.52 4.90 -4.37
C VAL A 51 4.90 5.08 -3.00
N LEU A 52 5.57 5.81 -2.12
CA LEU A 52 5.01 6.20 -0.82
C LEU A 52 3.84 7.17 -1.04
N ASP A 53 2.66 6.81 -0.56
CA ASP A 53 1.51 7.71 -0.48
C ASP A 53 1.61 8.52 0.82
N LYS A 54 2.25 9.70 0.76
CA LYS A 54 2.50 10.55 1.92
C LYS A 54 1.22 11.02 2.60
N GLU A 55 0.13 11.23 1.84
CA GLU A 55 -1.16 11.67 2.39
C GLU A 55 -1.86 10.57 3.20
N LYS A 56 -1.62 9.31 2.82
CA LYS A 56 -2.17 8.13 3.48
C LYS A 56 -1.19 7.44 4.42
N SER A 57 -0.01 8.03 4.60
CA SER A 57 0.99 7.58 5.55
C SER A 57 0.97 8.49 6.78
N TYR A 58 1.12 7.90 7.95
CA TYR A 58 0.94 8.61 9.21
C TYR A 58 2.10 8.33 10.17
N LEU A 59 2.34 9.32 11.02
CA LEU A 59 3.07 9.17 12.28
C LEU A 59 2.04 8.95 13.38
N VAL A 60 2.32 8.03 14.26
CA VAL A 60 1.45 7.67 15.38
C VAL A 60 2.19 7.91 16.69
N ASN A 61 1.51 8.54 17.63
CA ASN A 61 1.92 8.58 19.03
C ASN A 61 0.98 7.64 19.79
N SER A 62 1.45 6.46 20.12
CA SER A 62 0.66 5.41 20.76
C SER A 62 0.22 5.80 22.17
N GLY A 63 1.05 6.55 22.90
CA GLY A 63 0.75 7.00 24.25
C GLY A 63 -0.39 8.02 24.31
N THR A 64 -0.47 8.92 23.32
CA THR A 64 -1.53 9.96 23.26
C THR A 64 -2.62 9.62 22.24
N GLN A 65 -2.48 8.53 21.50
CA GLN A 65 -3.35 8.12 20.38
C GLN A 65 -3.50 9.20 19.29
N LYS A 66 -2.54 10.12 19.21
CA LYS A 66 -2.52 11.15 18.16
C LYS A 66 -1.88 10.60 16.90
N ILE A 67 -2.45 10.97 15.75
CA ILE A 67 -1.93 10.63 14.43
C ILE A 67 -1.75 11.90 13.61
N ARG A 68 -0.72 11.92 12.76
CA ARG A 68 -0.46 13.03 11.84
C ARG A 68 0.02 12.48 10.48
N SER A 69 -0.54 12.97 9.38
CA SER A 69 -0.06 12.59 8.04
C SER A 69 1.40 13.04 7.85
N ILE A 70 2.21 12.18 7.24
CA ILE A 70 3.62 12.49 6.91
C ILE A 70 3.71 13.72 5.99
N ALA A 71 2.73 13.92 5.11
CA ALA A 71 2.68 15.08 4.22
C ALA A 71 2.51 16.42 4.97
N ARG A 72 1.99 16.39 6.21
CA ARG A 72 1.70 17.57 7.05
C ARG A 72 2.46 17.54 8.37
N ALA A 73 3.37 16.61 8.53
CA ALA A 73 4.14 16.51 9.76
C ALA A 73 5.17 17.63 9.81
N ASP A 74 5.31 18.18 10.99
CA ASP A 74 6.36 19.10 11.37
C ASP A 74 7.25 18.44 12.45
N ASP A 75 8.40 19.03 12.69
CA ASP A 75 9.43 18.50 13.59
C ASP A 75 9.02 18.50 15.06
N THR A 76 7.86 19.06 15.40
CA THR A 76 7.37 19.16 16.76
C THR A 76 6.48 17.99 17.17
N PHE A 77 6.07 17.16 16.21
CA PHE A 77 5.20 16.01 16.49
C PHE A 77 5.99 14.84 17.05
N ALA A 78 5.83 14.58 18.35
CA ALA A 78 6.40 13.38 18.97
C ALA A 78 5.63 12.13 18.52
N PHE A 79 6.35 11.12 18.04
CA PHE A 79 5.80 9.86 17.57
C PHE A 79 6.68 8.69 17.96
N ASP A 80 6.11 7.50 17.99
CA ASP A 80 6.78 6.24 18.32
C ASP A 80 6.55 5.17 17.24
N GLU A 81 5.71 5.47 16.24
CA GLU A 81 5.39 4.52 15.17
C GLU A 81 5.19 5.22 13.82
N PHE A 82 5.61 4.55 12.75
CA PHE A 82 5.27 4.87 11.37
C PHE A 82 4.18 3.94 10.86
N SER A 83 3.14 4.50 10.27
CA SER A 83 2.12 3.77 9.52
C SER A 83 2.24 4.17 8.05
N LEU A 84 2.99 3.39 7.26
CA LEU A 84 3.31 3.70 5.88
C LEU A 84 2.33 3.03 4.92
N THR A 85 1.82 3.80 3.97
CA THR A 85 0.98 3.33 2.87
C THR A 85 1.73 3.54 1.56
N PHE A 86 1.79 2.49 0.75
CA PHE A 86 2.37 2.55 -0.58
C PHE A 86 1.27 2.43 -1.64
N ALA A 87 1.46 3.10 -2.76
CA ALA A 87 0.59 3.01 -3.91
C ALA A 87 1.30 2.32 -5.07
N PHE A 88 0.63 1.39 -5.72
CA PHE A 88 1.07 0.86 -7.00
C PHE A 88 0.48 1.74 -8.11
N VAL A 89 1.37 2.44 -8.83
CA VAL A 89 1.02 3.37 -9.89
C VAL A 89 1.47 2.81 -11.23
N TYR A 90 0.54 2.65 -12.16
CA TYR A 90 0.81 2.11 -13.48
C TYR A 90 0.10 2.91 -14.56
N LYS A 91 0.85 3.42 -15.53
CA LYS A 91 0.33 4.27 -16.64
C LYS A 91 -0.47 5.49 -16.14
N GLY A 92 -0.04 6.09 -15.03
CA GLY A 92 -0.68 7.26 -14.43
C GLY A 92 -1.84 6.96 -13.48
N ASP A 93 -2.30 5.70 -13.42
CA ASP A 93 -3.40 5.30 -12.53
C ASP A 93 -2.86 4.69 -11.24
N THR A 94 -3.42 5.07 -10.09
CA THR A 94 -3.23 4.37 -8.83
C THR A 94 -4.10 3.13 -8.82
N ILE A 95 -3.48 1.97 -9.08
CA ILE A 95 -4.20 0.68 -9.19
C ILE A 95 -4.54 0.12 -7.82
N LYS A 96 -3.61 0.21 -6.88
CA LYS A 96 -3.75 -0.34 -5.54
C LYS A 96 -3.02 0.52 -4.52
N ARG A 97 -3.58 0.61 -3.33
CA ARG A 97 -2.86 1.05 -2.14
C ARG A 97 -2.62 -0.14 -1.23
N PHE A 98 -1.37 -0.31 -0.84
CA PHE A 98 -0.97 -1.32 0.12
C PHE A 98 -0.98 -0.67 1.49
N ALA A 99 -1.94 -1.04 2.31
CA ALA A 99 -2.07 -0.48 3.64
C ALA A 99 -0.92 -0.95 4.53
N ALA A 100 -0.35 0.03 5.17
CA ALA A 100 0.28 0.02 6.47
C ALA A 100 1.36 -1.04 6.73
N CYS A 101 2.54 -0.78 6.22
CA CYS A 101 3.71 -1.25 6.92
C CYS A 101 3.84 -0.42 8.20
N ARG A 102 3.64 -1.04 9.35
CA ARG A 102 3.85 -0.40 10.65
C ARG A 102 5.28 -0.68 11.11
N LEU A 103 5.98 0.38 11.51
CA LEU A 103 7.34 0.30 12.03
C LEU A 103 7.43 1.13 13.30
N ASP A 104 8.23 0.65 14.26
CA ASP A 104 8.65 1.50 15.38
C ASP A 104 9.72 2.51 14.97
N THR A 105 10.11 3.38 15.88
CA THR A 105 11.18 4.37 15.65
C THR A 105 12.56 3.75 15.46
N MET A 106 12.76 2.51 15.86
CA MET A 106 13.97 1.71 15.59
C MET A 106 13.89 1.02 14.22
N GLN A 107 12.78 1.21 13.48
CA GLN A 107 12.51 0.65 12.15
C GLN A 107 12.33 -0.88 12.16
N ASN A 108 11.91 -1.44 13.28
CA ASN A 108 11.44 -2.81 13.32
C ASN A 108 10.05 -2.87 12.70
N LEU A 109 9.86 -3.76 11.73
CA LEU A 109 8.55 -4.04 11.17
C LEU A 109 7.67 -4.69 12.24
N MET A 110 6.56 -4.05 12.52
CA MET A 110 5.55 -4.61 13.40
C MET A 110 4.74 -5.65 12.61
N ALA A 111 4.44 -6.78 13.26
CA ALA A 111 3.65 -7.82 12.61
C ALA A 111 2.27 -7.29 12.20
N LEU A 112 1.89 -7.54 10.95
CA LEU A 112 0.53 -7.35 10.47
C LEU A 112 -0.21 -8.68 10.61
N GLY A 113 -1.49 -8.59 10.97
CA GLY A 113 -2.31 -9.77 11.20
C GLY A 113 -2.21 -10.31 12.63
N THR A 114 -2.59 -11.56 12.81
CA THR A 114 -2.48 -12.26 14.09
C THR A 114 -1.19 -13.07 14.15
N PRO A 115 -0.66 -13.39 15.34
CA PRO A 115 0.50 -14.26 15.47
C PRO A 115 0.35 -15.62 14.79
N SER A 116 -0.90 -16.11 14.67
CA SER A 116 -1.24 -17.37 14.00
C SER A 116 -1.35 -17.24 12.47
N ASN A 117 -1.46 -16.01 11.93
CA ASN A 117 -1.55 -15.75 10.50
C ASN A 117 -0.85 -14.42 10.15
N PRO A 118 0.49 -14.39 10.18
CA PRO A 118 1.24 -13.19 9.84
C PRO A 118 1.09 -12.87 8.36
N ILE A 119 0.62 -11.66 8.04
CA ILE A 119 0.55 -11.16 6.67
C ILE A 119 1.94 -10.67 6.28
N ARG A 120 2.52 -11.27 5.26
CA ARG A 120 3.78 -10.80 4.66
C ARG A 120 3.46 -9.67 3.67
N HIS A 121 4.09 -8.52 3.87
CA HIS A 121 3.87 -7.34 3.03
C HIS A 121 4.15 -7.58 1.54
N GLY A 122 5.05 -8.51 1.23
CA GLY A 122 5.45 -8.83 -0.13
C GLY A 122 4.49 -9.72 -0.90
N ASP A 123 3.65 -10.50 -0.22
CA ASP A 123 2.82 -11.54 -0.87
C ASP A 123 1.72 -10.97 -1.78
N MET A 124 1.37 -9.70 -1.61
CA MET A 124 0.30 -9.04 -2.38
C MET A 124 0.77 -8.45 -3.71
N LEU A 125 2.08 -8.29 -3.93
CA LEU A 125 2.60 -7.59 -5.09
C LEU A 125 2.79 -8.44 -6.37
N PRO A 126 3.07 -9.78 -6.32
CA PRO A 126 3.33 -10.56 -7.52
C PRO A 126 2.31 -10.40 -8.65
N PRO A 127 0.98 -10.36 -8.40
CA PRO A 127 0.00 -10.14 -9.44
C PRO A 127 0.17 -8.79 -10.16
N TYR A 128 0.56 -7.73 -9.44
CA TYR A 128 0.78 -6.40 -10.01
C TYR A 128 2.07 -6.34 -10.85
N MET A 129 3.07 -7.13 -10.49
CA MET A 129 4.27 -7.27 -11.32
C MET A 129 3.97 -8.00 -12.63
N ALA A 130 3.07 -8.99 -12.62
CA ALA A 130 2.57 -9.63 -13.83
C ALA A 130 1.85 -8.63 -14.75
N LEU A 131 1.10 -7.66 -14.17
CA LEU A 131 0.49 -6.58 -14.94
C LEU A 131 1.54 -5.73 -15.68
N VAL A 132 2.65 -5.39 -14.99
CA VAL A 132 3.74 -4.61 -15.58
C VAL A 132 4.48 -5.39 -16.67
N LYS A 133 4.72 -6.66 -16.46
CA LYS A 133 5.39 -7.56 -17.43
C LYS A 133 4.53 -7.86 -18.67
N GLY A 134 3.25 -7.48 -18.65
CA GLY A 134 2.34 -7.74 -19.77
C GLY A 134 1.72 -9.14 -19.79
N ASP A 135 1.81 -9.86 -18.68
CA ASP A 135 1.20 -11.20 -18.55
C ASP A 135 -0.33 -11.13 -18.42
N ILE A 136 -0.87 -9.92 -18.27
CA ILE A 136 -2.29 -9.65 -18.06
C ILE A 136 -2.87 -8.93 -19.28
N ASN A 137 -3.72 -9.63 -20.05
CA ASN A 137 -4.32 -9.10 -21.28
C ASN A 137 -5.55 -8.20 -21.03
N PHE A 138 -6.30 -8.48 -19.96
CA PHE A 138 -7.45 -7.68 -19.56
C PHE A 138 -7.04 -6.61 -18.56
N SER A 139 -6.62 -5.46 -19.08
CA SER A 139 -6.03 -4.36 -18.31
C SER A 139 -7.01 -3.74 -17.32
N TYR A 140 -6.48 -3.01 -16.35
CA TYR A 140 -7.27 -2.22 -15.39
C TYR A 140 -8.26 -1.28 -16.08
N LYS A 141 -7.85 -0.59 -17.15
CA LYS A 141 -8.73 0.29 -17.94
C LYS A 141 -9.89 -0.46 -18.59
N LYS A 142 -9.64 -1.66 -19.11
CA LYS A 142 -10.71 -2.52 -19.65
C LYS A 142 -11.68 -2.96 -18.54
N LEU A 143 -11.16 -3.27 -17.34
CA LEU A 143 -12.00 -3.58 -16.18
C LEU A 143 -12.88 -2.39 -15.80
N GLN A 144 -12.32 -1.19 -15.68
CA GLN A 144 -13.10 0.01 -15.39
C GLN A 144 -14.24 0.23 -16.41
N SER A 145 -13.95 0.06 -17.70
CA SER A 145 -14.96 0.16 -18.76
C SER A 145 -16.04 -0.92 -18.63
N LEU A 146 -15.69 -2.13 -18.23
CA LEU A 146 -16.66 -3.21 -17.96
C LEU A 146 -17.56 -2.84 -16.77
N LEU A 147 -16.98 -2.40 -15.65
CA LEU A 147 -17.73 -2.00 -14.45
C LEU A 147 -18.69 -0.86 -14.74
N GLN A 148 -18.25 0.13 -15.53
CA GLN A 148 -19.10 1.25 -15.95
C GLN A 148 -20.31 0.75 -16.78
N LYS A 149 -20.11 -0.15 -17.74
CA LYS A 149 -21.19 -0.77 -18.53
C LYS A 149 -22.17 -1.54 -17.67
N MET A 150 -21.66 -2.22 -16.64
CA MET A 150 -22.47 -3.00 -15.69
C MET A 150 -23.11 -2.14 -14.60
N LYS A 151 -22.83 -0.81 -14.57
CA LYS A 151 -23.24 0.12 -13.51
C LYS A 151 -22.82 -0.36 -12.11
N VAL A 152 -21.62 -0.93 -12.02
CA VAL A 152 -21.02 -1.39 -10.76
C VAL A 152 -20.06 -0.34 -10.25
N GLU A 153 -20.33 0.17 -9.05
CA GLU A 153 -19.47 1.11 -8.33
C GLU A 153 -18.56 0.36 -7.36
N PRO A 154 -17.25 0.27 -7.65
CA PRO A 154 -16.33 -0.46 -6.81
C PRO A 154 -15.95 0.35 -5.56
N VAL A 155 -15.94 -0.28 -4.41
CA VAL A 155 -15.28 0.20 -3.18
C VAL A 155 -13.82 -0.22 -3.17
N SER A 156 -13.52 -1.44 -3.64
CA SER A 156 -12.16 -1.91 -3.82
C SER A 156 -12.01 -2.74 -5.09
N ILE A 157 -10.84 -2.64 -5.69
CA ILE A 157 -10.41 -3.49 -6.80
C ILE A 157 -9.06 -4.08 -6.41
N ASP A 158 -8.94 -5.40 -6.57
CA ASP A 158 -7.73 -6.13 -6.26
C ASP A 158 -7.38 -7.08 -7.41
N LEU A 159 -6.08 -7.32 -7.61
CA LEU A 159 -5.59 -8.30 -8.56
C LEU A 159 -5.00 -9.47 -7.77
N LYS A 160 -5.54 -10.65 -7.95
CA LYS A 160 -5.19 -11.85 -7.18
C LYS A 160 -4.85 -13.00 -8.10
N ASN A 161 -4.12 -13.97 -7.56
CA ASN A 161 -3.97 -15.27 -8.21
C ASN A 161 -5.34 -15.93 -8.29
N GLN A 162 -5.66 -16.48 -9.45
CA GLN A 162 -6.85 -17.31 -9.60
C GLN A 162 -6.56 -18.68 -8.98
N PRO A 163 -7.38 -19.18 -8.05
CA PRO A 163 -7.24 -20.53 -7.55
C PRO A 163 -7.37 -21.51 -8.74
N GLN A 164 -6.36 -22.34 -8.94
CA GLN A 164 -6.42 -23.35 -10.00
C GLN A 164 -7.37 -24.46 -9.56
N VAL A 165 -8.42 -24.67 -10.33
CA VAL A 165 -9.34 -25.81 -10.15
C VAL A 165 -8.75 -27.10 -10.75
N THR A 166 -7.75 -26.97 -11.60
CA THR A 166 -7.01 -28.09 -12.21
C THR A 166 -5.58 -27.65 -12.49
N GLU A 167 -4.62 -28.50 -12.16
CA GLU A 167 -3.21 -28.32 -12.48
C GLU A 167 -2.97 -28.34 -14.00
N VAL A 168 -3.22 -27.23 -14.66
CA VAL A 168 -2.64 -26.99 -15.98
C VAL A 168 -1.24 -26.48 -15.74
N LYS A 169 -0.26 -27.34 -16.04
CA LYS A 169 1.18 -27.15 -15.82
C LYS A 169 1.63 -25.70 -15.96
N GLY A 170 2.07 -25.13 -14.83
CA GLY A 170 3.09 -24.08 -14.81
C GLY A 170 2.66 -22.65 -15.13
N LYS A 171 1.39 -22.31 -15.37
CA LYS A 171 0.97 -20.96 -15.68
C LYS A 171 0.05 -20.40 -14.59
N THR A 172 0.54 -19.43 -13.83
CA THR A 172 -0.30 -18.69 -12.87
C THR A 172 -1.36 -17.89 -13.62
N GLU A 173 -2.62 -18.14 -13.34
CA GLU A 173 -3.70 -17.30 -13.83
C GLU A 173 -4.07 -16.23 -12.80
N TYR A 174 -4.48 -15.07 -13.28
CA TYR A 174 -4.84 -13.92 -12.44
C TYR A 174 -6.31 -13.55 -12.63
N MET A 175 -6.91 -13.00 -11.60
CA MET A 175 -8.27 -12.46 -11.63
C MET A 175 -8.33 -11.09 -10.94
N TRP A 176 -9.18 -10.23 -11.48
CA TRP A 176 -9.63 -9.02 -10.81
C TRP A 176 -10.74 -9.39 -9.84
N VAL A 177 -10.61 -8.95 -8.60
CA VAL A 177 -11.63 -9.07 -7.56
C VAL A 177 -12.13 -7.68 -7.25
N VAL A 178 -13.42 -7.45 -7.48
CA VAL A 178 -14.09 -6.17 -7.29
C VAL A 178 -15.09 -6.31 -6.18
N SER A 179 -14.95 -5.52 -5.13
CA SER A 179 -15.93 -5.47 -4.04
C SER A 179 -16.69 -4.15 -4.11
N THR A 180 -17.99 -4.21 -3.92
CA THR A 180 -18.86 -3.03 -3.83
C THR A 180 -19.15 -2.67 -2.38
N ALA A 181 -19.91 -1.59 -2.16
CA ALA A 181 -20.39 -1.25 -0.84
C ALA A 181 -21.20 -2.41 -0.24
N CYS A 182 -20.94 -2.70 1.02
CA CYS A 182 -21.63 -3.75 1.75
C CYS A 182 -23.00 -3.24 2.22
N LEU A 183 -24.02 -4.06 2.06
CA LEU A 183 -25.30 -3.90 2.74
C LEU A 183 -25.25 -4.79 3.99
N GLU A 184 -25.28 -4.18 5.17
CA GLU A 184 -25.08 -4.86 6.44
C GLU A 184 -23.72 -5.57 6.50
N ILE A 185 -23.70 -6.91 6.52
CA ILE A 185 -22.48 -7.72 6.62
C ILE A 185 -22.08 -8.31 5.26
N LYS A 186 -22.94 -8.20 4.24
CA LYS A 186 -22.75 -8.84 2.94
C LYS A 186 -22.37 -7.83 1.87
N CYS A 187 -21.25 -8.07 1.17
CA CYS A 187 -20.77 -7.27 0.06
C CYS A 187 -20.93 -8.05 -1.23
N ARG A 188 -21.32 -7.38 -2.33
CA ARG A 188 -21.23 -7.99 -3.64
C ARG A 188 -19.77 -8.11 -4.04
N GLU A 189 -19.37 -9.29 -4.50
CA GLU A 189 -18.03 -9.56 -5.02
C GLU A 189 -18.12 -10.06 -6.46
N LEU A 190 -17.46 -9.34 -7.37
CA LEU A 190 -17.34 -9.71 -8.77
C LEU A 190 -15.92 -10.21 -9.03
N LYS A 191 -15.77 -11.40 -9.60
CA LYS A 191 -14.50 -11.98 -10.05
C LYS A 191 -14.43 -11.98 -11.57
N VAL A 192 -13.37 -11.39 -12.13
CA VAL A 192 -13.20 -11.24 -13.58
C VAL A 192 -11.83 -11.80 -13.98
N SER A 193 -11.79 -12.69 -14.96
CA SER A 193 -10.53 -13.23 -15.50
C SER A 193 -9.65 -12.09 -16.02
N ALA A 194 -8.44 -11.99 -15.50
CA ALA A 194 -7.47 -11.00 -15.94
C ALA A 194 -6.83 -11.36 -17.32
N ALA A 195 -7.01 -12.58 -17.79
CA ALA A 195 -6.59 -13.01 -19.12
C ALA A 195 -7.64 -12.68 -20.20
N LYS A 196 -8.91 -12.99 -19.93
CA LYS A 196 -9.98 -12.97 -20.95
C LYS A 196 -11.06 -11.91 -20.71
N GLY A 197 -11.13 -11.30 -19.53
CA GLY A 197 -12.20 -10.38 -19.15
C GLY A 197 -13.55 -11.06 -18.92
N LYS A 198 -13.58 -12.40 -18.85
CA LYS A 198 -14.80 -13.15 -18.56
C LYS A 198 -15.13 -13.06 -17.07
N ILE A 199 -16.41 -12.85 -16.77
CA ILE A 199 -16.92 -12.94 -15.40
C ILE A 199 -16.81 -14.39 -14.95
N LEU A 200 -16.09 -14.62 -13.86
CA LEU A 200 -15.88 -15.94 -13.25
C LEU A 200 -16.90 -16.22 -12.16
N ALA A 201 -17.24 -15.17 -11.42
CA ALA A 201 -18.26 -15.22 -10.38
C ALA A 201 -18.84 -13.82 -10.17
N ASP A 202 -20.12 -13.76 -9.82
CA ASP A 202 -20.84 -12.59 -9.39
C ASP A 202 -21.65 -12.99 -8.13
N ILE A 203 -21.09 -12.72 -6.97
CA ILE A 203 -21.67 -13.09 -5.69
C ILE A 203 -22.49 -11.89 -5.21
N ASN A 204 -23.80 -11.94 -5.42
CA ASN A 204 -24.70 -10.87 -5.02
C ASN A 204 -25.46 -11.30 -3.74
N PRO A 205 -25.28 -10.61 -2.60
CA PRO A 205 -25.95 -10.96 -1.36
C PRO A 205 -27.47 -10.77 -1.37
N LYS A 206 -28.01 -10.10 -2.40
CA LYS A 206 -29.48 -9.90 -2.54
C LYS A 206 -30.19 -11.09 -3.18
N GLU A 207 -29.45 -12.05 -3.73
CA GLU A 207 -30.00 -13.17 -4.49
C GLU A 207 -29.95 -14.51 -3.73
N ASN A 208 -29.55 -14.48 -2.44
CA ASN A 208 -29.47 -15.68 -1.59
C ASN A 208 -30.29 -15.51 -0.31
#